data_380ed441f90519af8d41284a8e3beff3
#
_entry.id   380ed441f90519af8d41284a8e3beff3
#
_cell.length_a   1.000
_cell.length_b   1.000
_cell.length_c   1.000
_cell.angle_alpha   90.00
_cell.angle_beta   90.00
_cell.angle_gamma   90.00
#
_symmetry.space_group_name_H-M   'P 1'
#
loop_
_entity.id
_entity.type
_entity.pdbx_description
1 polymer ?
#
loop_
_entity_poly.entity_id
_entity_poly.type
_entity_poly.pdbx_seq_one_letter_code
_entity_poly.pdbx_strand_id
1 'polypeptide(L)'
;MSLSVEEILRLPGLESLALRAGARNVHRSVRWSYVAENVGIADWVMGGELVFVTGINHTRDEANLLQLVREGVASGIAGIVILTGDEFIQRIPESVVHLAEVEGLPLIEQPYALKMVIVTHLIGTALVQMTQVKTSRRDILGQLLSGDFPSLEIVRRRAQHLELPLEAPRRLVALRLSGVDRLFQQHEPEEAERALQLTRQRLLDHLESWQQERPERLPVVIQGDLFVLLLADSESAGRPELHALAAELQRELAPLRAYLGLSARADSCAEYPRALLEARFTIEEALAC
;
A
#
# COMPACT_ATOMS: atom_id res chain seq x y z
N MET A 1 1.59 -5.94 -1.78
CA MET A 1 0.45 -5.98 -2.74
C MET A 1 -0.76 -5.42 -2.02
N SER A 2 -1.47 -4.52 -2.65
CA SER A 2 -2.75 -3.97 -2.21
C SER A 2 -3.76 -4.29 -3.29
N LEU A 3 -5.01 -4.49 -2.94
CA LEU A 3 -6.06 -4.78 -3.91
C LEU A 3 -6.31 -3.53 -4.75
N SER A 4 -6.06 -3.60 -6.05
CA SER A 4 -6.32 -2.51 -6.98
C SER A 4 -7.77 -2.54 -7.49
N VAL A 5 -8.23 -1.41 -8.03
CA VAL A 5 -9.54 -1.36 -8.71
C VAL A 5 -9.61 -2.39 -9.85
N GLU A 6 -8.52 -2.57 -10.61
CA GLU A 6 -8.44 -3.56 -11.68
C GLU A 6 -8.62 -4.99 -11.17
N GLU A 7 -7.97 -5.34 -10.06
CA GLU A 7 -8.12 -6.67 -9.45
C GLU A 7 -9.52 -6.88 -8.90
N ILE A 8 -10.16 -5.85 -8.33
CA ILE A 8 -11.56 -5.91 -7.90
C ILE A 8 -12.49 -6.22 -9.08
N LEU A 9 -12.32 -5.55 -10.20
CA LEU A 9 -13.14 -5.80 -11.41
C LEU A 9 -12.96 -7.20 -11.98
N ARG A 10 -11.89 -7.91 -11.63
CA ARG A 10 -11.61 -9.30 -12.03
C ARG A 10 -12.03 -10.34 -11.00
N LEU A 11 -12.56 -9.94 -9.84
CA LEU A 11 -12.99 -10.89 -8.81
C LEU A 11 -14.17 -11.73 -9.34
N PRO A 12 -14.12 -13.06 -9.12
CA PRO A 12 -15.25 -13.93 -9.46
C PRO A 12 -16.52 -13.48 -8.74
N GLY A 13 -17.62 -13.37 -9.51
CA GLY A 13 -18.90 -12.88 -9.01
C GLY A 13 -19.12 -11.36 -9.15
N LEU A 14 -18.12 -10.61 -9.66
CA LEU A 14 -18.20 -9.17 -9.93
C LEU A 14 -18.18 -8.83 -11.44
N GLU A 15 -18.40 -9.80 -12.30
CA GLU A 15 -18.35 -9.65 -13.77
C GLU A 15 -19.37 -8.63 -14.31
N SER A 16 -20.41 -8.32 -13.53
CA SER A 16 -21.41 -7.32 -13.88
C SER A 16 -20.98 -5.88 -13.59
N LEU A 17 -19.86 -5.68 -12.90
CA LEU A 17 -19.31 -4.33 -12.70
C LEU A 17 -18.69 -3.85 -14.02
N ALA A 18 -19.05 -2.64 -14.44
CA ALA A 18 -18.53 -2.06 -15.67
C ALA A 18 -17.73 -0.78 -15.39
N LEU A 19 -16.47 -0.76 -15.80
CA LEU A 19 -15.66 0.47 -15.75
C LEU A 19 -16.18 1.44 -16.83
N ARG A 20 -16.58 2.63 -16.44
CA ARG A 20 -17.16 3.67 -17.33
C ARG A 20 -16.15 4.78 -17.64
N ALA A 21 -15.21 5.07 -16.72
CA ALA A 21 -14.18 6.09 -16.88
C ALA A 21 -12.97 5.80 -16.01
N GLY A 22 -11.86 6.52 -16.21
CA GLY A 22 -10.67 6.50 -15.38
C GLY A 22 -9.78 5.27 -15.58
N ALA A 23 -9.83 4.62 -16.74
CA ALA A 23 -9.08 3.39 -17.04
C ALA A 23 -7.56 3.54 -16.79
N ARG A 24 -6.98 4.72 -16.97
CA ARG A 24 -5.55 4.98 -16.72
C ARG A 24 -5.12 4.82 -15.26
N ASN A 25 -6.06 4.86 -14.32
CA ASN A 25 -5.80 4.81 -12.88
C ASN A 25 -6.44 3.61 -12.15
N VAL A 26 -6.83 2.57 -12.87
CA VAL A 26 -7.40 1.33 -12.28
C VAL A 26 -6.42 0.57 -11.39
N HIS A 27 -5.13 0.88 -11.46
CA HIS A 27 -4.09 0.34 -10.60
C HIS A 27 -4.08 0.96 -9.19
N ARG A 28 -4.90 2.01 -8.93
CA ARG A 28 -5.03 2.59 -7.59
C ARG A 28 -5.40 1.55 -6.56
N SER A 29 -4.71 1.61 -5.42
CA SER A 29 -4.93 0.72 -4.29
C SER A 29 -6.22 1.04 -3.56
N VAL A 30 -7.04 0.02 -3.34
CA VAL A 30 -8.26 0.12 -2.53
C VAL A 30 -7.94 -0.31 -1.10
N ARG A 31 -8.21 0.55 -0.13
CA ARG A 31 -8.03 0.29 1.32
C ARG A 31 -9.30 -0.21 1.98
N TRP A 32 -10.44 0.42 1.64
CA TRP A 32 -11.76 0.17 2.23
C TRP A 32 -12.87 0.36 1.20
N SER A 33 -14.05 -0.20 1.49
CA SER A 33 -15.30 0.19 0.86
C SER A 33 -16.05 1.17 1.76
N TYR A 34 -16.56 2.26 1.20
CA TYR A 34 -17.37 3.25 1.91
C TYR A 34 -18.69 3.47 1.16
N VAL A 35 -19.80 3.52 1.88
CA VAL A 35 -21.11 3.82 1.31
C VAL A 35 -21.45 5.29 1.58
N ALA A 36 -21.66 6.06 0.51
CA ALA A 36 -21.97 7.47 0.58
C ALA A 36 -23.42 7.70 1.02
N GLU A 37 -23.63 7.89 2.30
CA GLU A 37 -24.95 8.15 2.89
C GLU A 37 -25.30 9.63 2.94
N ASN A 38 -24.30 10.52 2.86
CA ASN A 38 -24.47 11.98 2.90
C ASN A 38 -24.46 12.60 1.50
N VAL A 39 -24.86 13.86 1.40
CA VAL A 39 -24.85 14.63 0.13
C VAL A 39 -23.44 14.72 -0.44
N GLY A 40 -22.44 15.00 0.41
CA GLY A 40 -21.02 15.03 0.07
C GLY A 40 -20.22 13.93 0.77
N ILE A 41 -18.99 13.70 0.34
CA ILE A 41 -18.10 12.68 0.91
C ILE A 41 -16.80 13.26 1.51
N ALA A 42 -16.48 14.52 1.28
CA ALA A 42 -15.19 15.12 1.66
C ALA A 42 -14.84 14.94 3.14
N ASP A 43 -15.81 15.07 4.05
CA ASP A 43 -15.61 14.95 5.51
C ASP A 43 -15.55 13.50 6.01
N TRP A 44 -15.84 12.52 5.12
CA TRP A 44 -16.06 11.13 5.51
C TRP A 44 -15.01 10.16 4.92
N VAL A 45 -14.20 10.62 4.00
CA VAL A 45 -13.16 9.81 3.35
C VAL A 45 -11.78 10.33 3.71
N MET A 46 -10.81 9.42 3.80
CA MET A 46 -9.41 9.72 4.16
C MET A 46 -8.42 9.43 3.02
N GLY A 47 -8.92 8.92 1.88
CA GLY A 47 -8.15 8.52 0.73
C GLY A 47 -7.95 7.00 0.62
N GLY A 48 -8.04 6.51 -0.61
CA GLY A 48 -7.93 5.08 -0.93
C GLY A 48 -9.22 4.27 -0.76
N GLU A 49 -10.36 4.90 -0.47
CA GLU A 49 -11.65 4.21 -0.42
C GLU A 49 -12.19 3.92 -1.83
N LEU A 50 -12.93 2.80 -1.96
CA LEU A 50 -13.87 2.59 -3.05
C LEU A 50 -15.26 3.03 -2.56
N VAL A 51 -15.75 4.15 -3.10
CA VAL A 51 -16.98 4.81 -2.63
C VAL A 51 -18.18 4.31 -3.40
N PHE A 52 -19.17 3.79 -2.69
CA PHE A 52 -20.44 3.31 -3.25
C PHE A 52 -21.53 4.37 -3.14
N VAL A 53 -22.21 4.68 -4.26
CA VAL A 53 -23.29 5.66 -4.35
C VAL A 53 -24.55 4.91 -4.78
N THR A 54 -25.54 4.84 -3.87
CA THR A 54 -26.75 4.03 -4.07
C THR A 54 -27.96 4.82 -4.53
N GLY A 55 -28.04 6.10 -4.19
CA GLY A 55 -29.24 6.91 -4.42
C GLY A 55 -30.41 6.62 -3.45
N ILE A 56 -30.25 5.72 -2.47
CA ILE A 56 -31.33 5.32 -1.56
C ILE A 56 -31.66 6.43 -0.56
N ASN A 57 -30.65 6.97 0.13
CA ASN A 57 -30.83 7.95 1.20
C ASN A 57 -30.95 9.38 0.69
N HIS A 58 -30.40 9.67 -0.47
CA HIS A 58 -30.40 10.97 -1.10
C HIS A 58 -30.67 10.85 -2.60
N THR A 59 -31.50 11.72 -3.14
CA THR A 59 -31.65 11.87 -4.58
C THR A 59 -30.31 12.30 -5.17
N ARG A 60 -29.77 11.49 -6.06
CA ARG A 60 -28.48 11.72 -6.74
C ARG A 60 -28.77 12.29 -8.13
N ASP A 61 -28.94 13.60 -8.19
CA ASP A 61 -29.02 14.29 -9.48
C ASP A 61 -27.62 14.45 -10.11
N GLU A 62 -27.59 14.93 -11.34
CA GLU A 62 -26.34 15.14 -12.08
C GLU A 62 -25.37 16.08 -11.34
N ALA A 63 -25.89 17.15 -10.73
CA ALA A 63 -25.08 18.12 -10.01
C ALA A 63 -24.40 17.49 -8.79
N ASN A 64 -25.14 16.67 -8.03
CA ASN A 64 -24.58 15.95 -6.89
C ASN A 64 -23.55 14.89 -7.31
N LEU A 65 -23.81 14.12 -8.37
CA LEU A 65 -22.84 13.15 -8.87
C LEU A 65 -21.54 13.82 -9.34
N LEU A 66 -21.60 14.96 -10.02
CA LEU A 66 -20.44 15.78 -10.38
C LEU A 66 -19.68 16.28 -9.15
N GLN A 67 -20.39 16.70 -8.10
CA GLN A 67 -19.79 17.10 -6.82
C GLN A 67 -19.04 15.92 -6.19
N LEU A 68 -19.64 14.75 -6.11
CA LEU A 68 -18.99 13.54 -5.54
C LEU A 68 -17.71 13.16 -6.28
N VAL A 69 -17.67 13.28 -7.61
CA VAL A 69 -16.45 13.06 -8.39
C VAL A 69 -15.35 14.06 -7.99
N ARG A 70 -15.67 15.37 -7.91
CA ARG A 70 -14.68 16.40 -7.52
C ARG A 70 -14.17 16.20 -6.09
N GLU A 71 -15.06 15.93 -5.16
CA GLU A 71 -14.69 15.66 -3.75
C GLU A 71 -13.83 14.39 -3.67
N GLY A 72 -14.19 13.34 -4.41
CA GLY A 72 -13.43 12.09 -4.45
C GLY A 72 -12.01 12.27 -5.00
N VAL A 73 -11.85 13.07 -6.05
CA VAL A 73 -10.53 13.43 -6.60
C VAL A 73 -9.71 14.21 -5.56
N ALA A 74 -10.31 15.23 -4.94
CA ALA A 74 -9.64 16.07 -3.95
C ALA A 74 -9.21 15.26 -2.70
N SER A 75 -10.02 14.29 -2.30
CA SER A 75 -9.75 13.42 -1.13
C SER A 75 -8.89 12.20 -1.48
N GLY A 76 -8.53 11.98 -2.75
CA GLY A 76 -7.65 10.88 -3.16
C GLY A 76 -8.27 9.49 -3.01
N ILE A 77 -9.59 9.34 -3.22
CA ILE A 77 -10.24 8.02 -3.18
C ILE A 77 -9.77 7.13 -4.34
N ALA A 78 -9.92 5.82 -4.20
CA ALA A 78 -9.51 4.86 -5.22
C ALA A 78 -10.44 4.84 -6.43
N GLY A 79 -11.74 5.06 -6.20
CA GLY A 79 -12.75 5.10 -7.25
C GLY A 79 -14.16 5.28 -6.70
N ILE A 80 -15.12 5.47 -7.60
CA ILE A 80 -16.54 5.57 -7.28
C ILE A 80 -17.30 4.45 -8.00
N VAL A 81 -18.17 3.75 -7.27
CA VAL A 81 -19.13 2.76 -7.79
C VAL A 81 -20.52 3.36 -7.70
N ILE A 82 -21.19 3.55 -8.83
CA ILE A 82 -22.55 4.06 -8.88
C ILE A 82 -23.50 2.91 -9.18
N LEU A 83 -24.48 2.69 -8.30
CA LEU A 83 -25.52 1.70 -8.50
C LEU A 83 -26.58 2.25 -9.44
N THR A 84 -26.82 1.57 -10.55
CA THR A 84 -27.82 1.98 -11.56
C THR A 84 -28.95 0.98 -11.65
N GLY A 85 -30.17 1.48 -11.85
CA GLY A 85 -31.38 0.67 -12.01
C GLY A 85 -32.63 1.54 -12.05
N ASP A 86 -33.78 0.92 -12.21
CA ASP A 86 -35.05 1.63 -12.50
C ASP A 86 -35.57 2.50 -11.33
N GLU A 87 -35.15 2.20 -10.08
CA GLU A 87 -35.76 2.82 -8.91
C GLU A 87 -35.06 4.12 -8.44
N PHE A 88 -33.72 4.22 -8.57
CA PHE A 88 -32.95 5.33 -7.99
C PHE A 88 -32.16 6.09 -9.06
N ILE A 89 -30.92 5.69 -9.30
CA ILE A 89 -30.09 6.26 -10.36
C ILE A 89 -30.28 5.40 -11.61
N GLN A 90 -31.06 5.91 -12.58
CA GLN A 90 -31.38 5.12 -13.77
C GLN A 90 -30.17 4.90 -14.68
N ARG A 91 -29.33 5.92 -14.81
CA ARG A 91 -28.10 5.91 -15.61
C ARG A 91 -27.11 6.91 -15.08
N ILE A 92 -25.84 6.70 -15.36
CA ILE A 92 -24.79 7.68 -15.09
C ILE A 92 -24.81 8.73 -16.20
N PRO A 93 -24.97 10.04 -15.89
CA PRO A 93 -24.94 11.10 -16.90
C PRO A 93 -23.58 11.16 -17.62
N GLU A 94 -23.59 11.46 -18.91
CA GLU A 94 -22.37 11.56 -19.73
C GLU A 94 -21.39 12.63 -19.21
N SER A 95 -21.89 13.71 -18.62
CA SER A 95 -21.08 14.76 -17.99
C SER A 95 -20.27 14.21 -16.80
N VAL A 96 -20.85 13.28 -16.03
CA VAL A 96 -20.17 12.62 -14.88
C VAL A 96 -19.09 11.68 -15.38
N VAL A 97 -19.39 10.89 -16.42
CA VAL A 97 -18.41 10.01 -17.07
C VAL A 97 -17.25 10.82 -17.63
N HIS A 98 -17.55 11.92 -18.34
CA HIS A 98 -16.53 12.80 -18.90
C HIS A 98 -15.65 13.43 -17.82
N LEU A 99 -16.25 13.97 -16.75
CA LEU A 99 -15.48 14.54 -15.64
C LEU A 99 -14.56 13.49 -14.99
N ALA A 100 -15.09 12.31 -14.70
CA ALA A 100 -14.30 11.22 -14.12
C ALA A 100 -13.13 10.79 -15.02
N GLU A 101 -13.33 10.78 -16.36
CA GLU A 101 -12.26 10.46 -17.32
C GLU A 101 -11.17 11.55 -17.34
N VAL A 102 -11.57 12.84 -17.39
CA VAL A 102 -10.64 13.97 -17.37
C VAL A 102 -9.79 13.98 -16.10
N GLU A 103 -10.44 13.81 -14.94
CA GLU A 103 -9.79 13.77 -13.63
C GLU A 103 -9.04 12.44 -13.38
N GLY A 104 -9.29 11.42 -14.21
CA GLY A 104 -8.70 10.10 -14.05
C GLY A 104 -9.17 9.36 -12.80
N LEU A 105 -10.40 9.60 -12.36
CA LEU A 105 -11.01 8.84 -11.27
C LEU A 105 -11.71 7.61 -11.82
N PRO A 106 -11.35 6.38 -11.38
CA PRO A 106 -12.08 5.17 -11.75
C PRO A 106 -13.57 5.30 -11.38
N LEU A 107 -14.42 5.28 -12.41
CA LEU A 107 -15.87 5.32 -12.28
C LEU A 107 -16.43 3.98 -12.73
N ILE A 108 -17.10 3.29 -11.83
CA ILE A 108 -17.62 1.95 -12.03
C ILE A 108 -19.14 2.00 -11.94
N GLU A 109 -19.81 1.37 -12.88
CA GLU A 109 -21.24 1.14 -12.84
C GLU A 109 -21.53 -0.24 -12.25
N GLN A 110 -22.43 -0.29 -11.27
CA GLN A 110 -22.95 -1.51 -10.69
C GLN A 110 -24.45 -1.60 -10.97
N PRO A 111 -24.93 -2.62 -11.71
CA PRO A 111 -26.35 -2.81 -11.87
C PRO A 111 -27.01 -3.15 -10.53
N TYR A 112 -28.16 -2.56 -10.24
CA TYR A 112 -28.90 -2.74 -8.98
C TYR A 112 -29.27 -4.21 -8.71
N ALA A 113 -29.40 -5.01 -9.77
CA ALA A 113 -29.62 -6.47 -9.67
C ALA A 113 -28.46 -7.20 -8.97
N LEU A 114 -27.22 -6.69 -9.06
CA LEU A 114 -26.10 -7.19 -8.30
C LEU A 114 -26.13 -6.57 -6.90
N LYS A 115 -26.53 -7.35 -5.91
CA LYS A 115 -26.71 -6.86 -4.53
C LYS A 115 -25.42 -6.31 -3.96
N MET A 116 -25.45 -5.07 -3.46
CA MET A 116 -24.29 -4.39 -2.88
C MET A 116 -23.64 -5.20 -1.74
N VAL A 117 -24.42 -5.94 -0.93
CA VAL A 117 -23.89 -6.81 0.12
C VAL A 117 -22.97 -7.91 -0.43
N ILE A 118 -23.23 -8.43 -1.63
CA ILE A 118 -22.36 -9.42 -2.28
C ILE A 118 -21.06 -8.74 -2.70
N VAL A 119 -21.15 -7.57 -3.34
CA VAL A 119 -19.97 -6.81 -3.82
C VAL A 119 -19.06 -6.44 -2.65
N THR A 120 -19.61 -5.82 -1.60
CA THR A 120 -18.84 -5.40 -0.44
C THR A 120 -18.27 -6.58 0.34
N HIS A 121 -18.98 -7.72 0.40
CA HIS A 121 -18.48 -8.95 1.02
C HIS A 121 -17.30 -9.54 0.24
N LEU A 122 -17.41 -9.64 -1.09
CA LEU A 122 -16.33 -10.18 -1.93
C LEU A 122 -15.07 -9.29 -1.86
N ILE A 123 -15.25 -7.98 -1.95
CA ILE A 123 -14.15 -7.02 -1.81
C ILE A 123 -13.53 -7.11 -0.42
N GLY A 124 -14.34 -7.11 0.64
CA GLY A 124 -13.86 -7.22 2.03
C GLY A 124 -13.08 -8.51 2.26
N THR A 125 -13.59 -9.63 1.77
CA THR A 125 -12.91 -10.93 1.85
C THR A 125 -11.56 -10.91 1.12
N ALA A 126 -11.52 -10.36 -0.10
CA ALA A 126 -10.29 -10.25 -0.87
C ALA A 126 -9.26 -9.34 -0.17
N LEU A 127 -9.68 -8.20 0.40
CA LEU A 127 -8.81 -7.31 1.18
C LEU A 127 -8.20 -8.03 2.40
N VAL A 128 -9.01 -8.79 3.14
CA VAL A 128 -8.55 -9.57 4.30
C VAL A 128 -7.55 -10.66 3.87
N GLN A 129 -7.87 -11.42 2.82
CA GLN A 129 -6.99 -12.47 2.30
C GLN A 129 -5.63 -11.89 1.85
N MET A 130 -5.63 -10.78 1.13
CA MET A 130 -4.37 -10.13 0.72
C MET A 130 -3.56 -9.65 1.92
N THR A 131 -4.21 -9.11 2.95
CA THR A 131 -3.54 -8.71 4.19
C THR A 131 -2.89 -9.91 4.88
N GLN A 132 -3.59 -11.05 4.94
CA GLN A 132 -3.06 -12.29 5.52
C GLN A 132 -1.84 -12.82 4.75
N VAL A 133 -1.92 -12.83 3.40
CA VAL A 133 -0.78 -13.23 2.56
C VAL A 133 0.41 -12.31 2.79
N LYS A 134 0.20 -10.99 2.82
CA LYS A 134 1.25 -10.00 3.08
C LYS A 134 1.90 -10.22 4.45
N THR A 135 1.10 -10.45 5.50
CA THR A 135 1.59 -10.76 6.84
C THR A 135 2.40 -12.06 6.84
N SER A 136 1.89 -13.13 6.23
CA SER A 136 2.61 -14.41 6.14
C SER A 136 3.93 -14.30 5.37
N ARG A 137 3.99 -13.49 4.31
CA ARG A 137 5.23 -13.21 3.58
C ARG A 137 6.24 -12.46 4.45
N ARG A 138 5.80 -11.45 5.22
CA ARG A 138 6.65 -10.74 6.20
C ARG A 138 7.18 -11.65 7.29
N ASP A 139 6.31 -12.52 7.85
CA ASP A 139 6.71 -13.46 8.89
C ASP A 139 7.81 -14.39 8.42
N ILE A 140 7.68 -14.95 7.22
CA ILE A 140 8.71 -15.81 6.63
C ILE A 140 10.04 -15.04 6.47
N LEU A 141 10.01 -13.85 5.91
CA LEU A 141 11.20 -13.04 5.76
C LEU A 141 11.78 -12.63 7.12
N GLY A 142 10.93 -12.29 8.09
CA GLY A 142 11.34 -12.00 9.47
C GLY A 142 12.06 -13.16 10.13
N GLN A 143 11.55 -14.39 10.00
CA GLN A 143 12.21 -15.61 10.48
C GLN A 143 13.56 -15.83 9.80
N LEU A 144 13.66 -15.63 8.48
CA LEU A 144 14.90 -15.74 7.75
C LEU A 144 15.93 -14.70 8.18
N LEU A 145 15.50 -13.45 8.44
CA LEU A 145 16.37 -12.36 8.87
C LEU A 145 16.89 -12.55 10.29
N SER A 146 16.08 -13.10 11.20
CA SER A 146 16.50 -13.39 12.59
C SER A 146 17.31 -14.68 12.70
N GLY A 147 17.18 -15.58 11.73
CA GLY A 147 17.73 -16.94 11.84
C GLY A 147 16.91 -17.85 12.77
N ASP A 148 15.76 -17.39 13.22
CA ASP A 148 14.88 -18.13 14.14
C ASP A 148 13.84 -18.94 13.38
N PHE A 149 14.25 -20.11 12.94
CA PHE A 149 13.38 -21.07 12.25
C PHE A 149 13.80 -22.52 12.55
N PRO A 150 12.86 -23.44 12.71
CA PRO A 150 13.14 -24.83 13.08
C PRO A 150 13.82 -25.60 11.95
N SER A 151 13.54 -25.25 10.70
CA SER A 151 14.11 -25.89 9.52
C SER A 151 14.02 -24.95 8.31
N LEU A 152 15.16 -24.74 7.65
CA LEU A 152 15.23 -23.95 6.42
C LEU A 152 14.38 -24.56 5.29
N GLU A 153 14.27 -25.87 5.23
CA GLU A 153 13.45 -26.59 4.25
C GLU A 153 11.94 -26.25 4.43
N ILE A 154 11.46 -26.24 5.66
CA ILE A 154 10.07 -25.87 5.95
C ILE A 154 9.80 -24.42 5.55
N VAL A 155 10.72 -23.51 5.86
CA VAL A 155 10.59 -22.09 5.49
C VAL A 155 10.59 -21.93 3.97
N ARG A 156 11.45 -22.64 3.25
CA ARG A 156 11.46 -22.63 1.78
C ARG A 156 10.16 -23.14 1.17
N ARG A 157 9.60 -24.23 1.67
CA ARG A 157 8.31 -24.75 1.20
C ARG A 157 7.18 -23.75 1.43
N ARG A 158 7.13 -23.12 2.60
CA ARG A 158 6.17 -22.05 2.90
C ARG A 158 6.33 -20.85 1.97
N ALA A 159 7.57 -20.45 1.71
CA ALA A 159 7.90 -19.36 0.81
C ALA A 159 7.47 -19.66 -0.65
N GLN A 160 7.69 -20.88 -1.12
CA GLN A 160 7.22 -21.33 -2.45
C GLN A 160 5.70 -21.26 -2.56
N HIS A 161 4.96 -21.70 -1.54
CA HIS A 161 3.50 -21.62 -1.51
C HIS A 161 2.99 -20.18 -1.55
N LEU A 162 3.74 -19.24 -0.98
CA LEU A 162 3.43 -17.81 -0.99
C LEU A 162 4.09 -17.04 -2.13
N GLU A 163 4.66 -17.73 -3.10
CA GLU A 163 5.33 -17.14 -4.26
C GLU A 163 6.45 -16.14 -3.87
N LEU A 164 7.17 -16.42 -2.79
CA LEU A 164 8.33 -15.65 -2.39
C LEU A 164 9.58 -16.15 -3.13
N PRO A 165 10.22 -15.33 -3.98
CA PRO A 165 11.40 -15.73 -4.74
C PRO A 165 12.67 -15.68 -3.85
N LEU A 166 12.94 -16.73 -3.07
CA LEU A 166 14.10 -16.80 -2.16
C LEU A 166 15.39 -17.32 -2.79
N GLU A 167 15.31 -17.89 -3.99
CA GLU A 167 16.46 -18.57 -4.63
C GLU A 167 17.44 -17.61 -5.33
N ALA A 168 17.02 -16.37 -5.59
CA ALA A 168 17.89 -15.38 -6.23
C ALA A 168 18.84 -14.73 -5.22
N PRO A 169 20.09 -14.45 -5.62
CA PRO A 169 21.01 -13.67 -4.80
C PRO A 169 20.47 -12.28 -4.49
N ARG A 170 20.70 -11.82 -3.24
CA ARG A 170 20.13 -10.55 -2.77
C ARG A 170 21.13 -9.72 -2.00
N ARG A 171 20.82 -8.43 -1.92
CA ARG A 171 21.39 -7.52 -0.93
C ARG A 171 20.29 -7.03 0.00
N LEU A 172 20.65 -6.88 1.26
CA LEU A 172 19.75 -6.35 2.27
C LEU A 172 20.06 -4.86 2.47
N VAL A 173 19.01 -4.07 2.49
CA VAL A 173 19.08 -2.66 2.88
C VAL A 173 18.37 -2.53 4.21
N ALA A 174 19.10 -2.13 5.24
CA ALA A 174 18.52 -1.78 6.52
C ALA A 174 18.37 -0.26 6.62
N LEU A 175 17.25 0.22 7.15
CA LEU A 175 17.01 1.63 7.41
C LEU A 175 16.69 1.81 8.89
N ARG A 176 17.23 2.88 9.49
CA ARG A 176 17.00 3.26 10.87
C ARG A 176 16.69 4.74 10.97
N LEU A 177 15.69 5.08 11.79
CA LEU A 177 15.39 6.47 12.13
C LEU A 177 16.33 6.97 13.22
N SER A 178 16.88 8.15 13.05
CA SER A 178 17.71 8.86 14.02
C SER A 178 17.09 10.20 14.39
N GLY A 179 17.46 10.72 15.56
CA GLY A 179 16.91 11.96 16.13
C GLY A 179 15.72 11.73 17.05
N VAL A 180 15.38 10.48 17.33
CA VAL A 180 14.27 10.11 18.24
C VAL A 180 14.47 10.70 19.63
N ASP A 181 15.69 10.65 20.19
CA ASP A 181 15.99 11.22 21.50
C ASP A 181 15.69 12.72 21.56
N ARG A 182 16.02 13.46 20.49
CA ARG A 182 15.73 14.91 20.40
C ARG A 182 14.22 15.16 20.33
N LEU A 183 13.48 14.30 19.64
CA LEU A 183 12.02 14.41 19.56
C LEU A 183 11.40 14.32 20.97
N PHE A 184 11.85 13.35 21.79
CA PHE A 184 11.38 13.16 23.16
C PHE A 184 11.90 14.23 24.15
N GLN A 185 13.01 14.89 23.83
CA GLN A 185 13.51 16.04 24.62
C GLN A 185 12.76 17.34 24.34
N GLN A 186 12.18 17.50 23.16
CA GLN A 186 11.56 18.75 22.69
C GLN A 186 10.03 18.76 22.85
N HIS A 187 9.40 17.61 23.03
CA HIS A 187 7.95 17.46 23.10
C HIS A 187 7.53 16.65 24.34
N GLU A 188 6.30 16.82 24.76
CA GLU A 188 5.69 15.95 25.77
C GLU A 188 5.69 14.49 25.29
N PRO A 189 5.88 13.51 26.21
CA PRO A 189 6.05 12.10 25.84
C PRO A 189 4.96 11.55 24.93
N GLU A 190 3.70 11.92 25.15
CA GLU A 190 2.56 11.45 24.32
C GLU A 190 2.59 12.06 22.90
N GLU A 191 3.00 13.32 22.78
CA GLU A 191 3.14 13.99 21.48
C GLU A 191 4.33 13.42 20.71
N ALA A 192 5.46 13.23 21.39
CA ALA A 192 6.66 12.63 20.82
C ALA A 192 6.39 11.22 20.29
N GLU A 193 5.70 10.39 21.08
CA GLU A 193 5.33 9.02 20.68
C GLU A 193 4.41 9.04 19.47
N ARG A 194 3.38 9.90 19.47
CA ARG A 194 2.46 10.04 18.33
C ARG A 194 3.20 10.47 17.06
N ALA A 195 4.08 11.46 17.17
CA ALA A 195 4.89 11.95 16.07
C ALA A 195 5.83 10.86 15.52
N LEU A 196 6.45 10.09 16.42
CA LEU A 196 7.29 8.95 16.04
C LEU A 196 6.50 7.87 15.28
N GLN A 197 5.34 7.48 15.81
CA GLN A 197 4.49 6.47 15.16
C GLN A 197 4.01 6.93 13.78
N LEU A 198 3.59 8.18 13.64
CA LEU A 198 3.22 8.75 12.35
C LEU A 198 4.38 8.75 11.36
N THR A 199 5.59 9.10 11.82
CA THR A 199 6.79 9.10 10.97
C THR A 199 7.18 7.68 10.58
N ARG A 200 7.11 6.71 11.50
CA ARG A 200 7.35 5.29 11.20
C ARG A 200 6.36 4.75 10.17
N GLN A 201 5.09 5.13 10.29
CA GLN A 201 4.06 4.71 9.34
C GLN A 201 4.31 5.31 7.95
N ARG A 202 4.62 6.62 7.87
CA ARG A 202 4.96 7.28 6.60
C ARG A 202 6.17 6.62 5.94
N LEU A 203 7.22 6.35 6.72
CA LEU A 203 8.40 5.65 6.21
C LEU A 203 8.03 4.26 5.67
N LEU A 204 7.24 3.49 6.40
CA LEU A 204 6.80 2.17 5.96
C LEU A 204 6.00 2.25 4.66
N ASP A 205 5.02 3.16 4.59
CA ASP A 205 4.16 3.35 3.40
C ASP A 205 5.00 3.76 2.18
N HIS A 206 5.98 4.65 2.38
CA HIS A 206 6.90 5.08 1.33
C HIS A 206 7.77 3.91 0.82
N LEU A 207 8.39 3.17 1.74
CA LEU A 207 9.22 2.01 1.39
C LEU A 207 8.41 0.89 0.71
N GLU A 208 7.19 0.66 1.14
CA GLU A 208 6.30 -0.30 0.49
C GLU A 208 5.89 0.14 -0.91
N SER A 209 5.57 1.43 -1.10
CA SER A 209 5.30 1.98 -2.43
C SER A 209 6.50 1.80 -3.35
N TRP A 210 7.68 2.14 -2.87
CA TRP A 210 8.95 1.97 -3.60
C TRP A 210 9.22 0.50 -3.97
N GLN A 211 8.90 -0.46 -3.09
CA GLN A 211 9.01 -1.89 -3.38
C GLN A 211 7.95 -2.39 -4.39
N GLN A 212 6.78 -1.77 -4.45
CA GLN A 212 5.73 -2.14 -5.42
C GLN A 212 6.12 -1.86 -6.88
N GLU A 213 7.00 -0.89 -7.10
CA GLU A 213 7.53 -0.55 -8.44
C GLU A 213 8.55 -1.57 -8.93
N ARG A 214 9.00 -2.50 -8.06
CA ARG A 214 10.00 -3.51 -8.39
C ARG A 214 9.36 -4.82 -8.87
N PRO A 215 10.05 -5.57 -9.74
CA PRO A 215 9.49 -6.80 -10.33
C PRO A 215 9.03 -7.82 -9.29
N GLU A 216 9.78 -7.98 -8.21
CA GLU A 216 9.54 -9.03 -7.21
C GLU A 216 8.56 -8.63 -6.10
N ARG A 217 8.31 -7.33 -5.92
CA ARG A 217 7.35 -6.77 -4.95
C ARG A 217 7.42 -7.40 -3.56
N LEU A 218 8.65 -7.54 -3.04
CA LEU A 218 8.85 -8.11 -1.72
C LEU A 218 8.36 -7.15 -0.64
N PRO A 219 7.73 -7.64 0.45
CA PRO A 219 7.28 -6.77 1.52
C PRO A 219 8.46 -6.20 2.31
N VAL A 220 8.29 -5.00 2.84
CA VAL A 220 9.21 -4.42 3.83
C VAL A 220 9.06 -5.20 5.13
N VAL A 221 10.16 -5.60 5.75
CA VAL A 221 10.18 -6.28 7.05
C VAL A 221 10.62 -5.32 8.14
N ILE A 222 9.89 -5.27 9.24
CA ILE A 222 10.30 -4.50 10.43
C ILE A 222 10.93 -5.46 11.42
N GLN A 223 12.18 -5.16 11.82
CA GLN A 223 12.93 -5.95 12.79
C GLN A 223 13.48 -5.03 13.88
N GLY A 224 12.78 -4.95 15.03
CA GLY A 224 13.08 -3.99 16.06
C GLY A 224 12.89 -2.54 15.59
N ASP A 225 13.96 -1.78 15.55
CA ASP A 225 14.00 -0.40 15.06
C ASP A 225 14.38 -0.26 13.57
N LEU A 226 14.65 -1.38 12.91
CA LEU A 226 15.06 -1.43 11.51
C LEU A 226 13.89 -1.70 10.57
N PHE A 227 13.88 -1.02 9.44
CA PHE A 227 13.09 -1.37 8.26
C PHE A 227 14.02 -2.05 7.25
N VAL A 228 13.68 -3.24 6.83
CA VAL A 228 14.55 -4.07 6.00
C VAL A 228 13.93 -4.32 4.64
N LEU A 229 14.68 -4.01 3.59
CA LEU A 229 14.36 -4.29 2.19
C LEU A 229 15.28 -5.41 1.68
N LEU A 230 14.72 -6.30 0.86
CA LEU A 230 15.48 -7.30 0.14
C LEU A 230 15.49 -6.93 -1.34
N LEU A 231 16.67 -6.68 -1.89
CA LEU A 231 16.84 -6.27 -3.28
C LEU A 231 17.53 -7.39 -4.07
N ALA A 232 17.06 -7.59 -5.32
CA ALA A 232 17.77 -8.47 -6.24
C ALA A 232 19.19 -7.91 -6.50
N ASP A 233 20.20 -8.77 -6.47
CA ASP A 233 21.58 -8.38 -6.78
C ASP A 233 21.79 -8.29 -8.30
N SER A 234 21.36 -7.17 -8.88
CA SER A 234 21.75 -6.82 -10.24
C SER A 234 23.00 -5.94 -10.17
N GLU A 235 24.06 -6.34 -10.84
CA GLU A 235 25.43 -5.76 -10.72
C GLU A 235 25.54 -4.24 -10.92
N SER A 236 24.53 -3.57 -11.43
CA SER A 236 24.62 -2.16 -11.81
C SER A 236 23.54 -1.22 -11.24
N ALA A 237 22.45 -1.73 -10.68
CA ALA A 237 21.26 -0.89 -10.45
C ALA A 237 21.07 -0.36 -9.02
N GLY A 238 21.71 -0.93 -7.98
CA GLY A 238 21.28 -0.68 -6.60
C GLY A 238 21.70 0.66 -5.98
N ARG A 239 22.89 1.19 -6.29
CA ARG A 239 23.45 2.35 -5.56
C ARG A 239 22.79 3.70 -5.94
N PRO A 240 22.62 4.05 -7.23
CA PRO A 240 21.98 5.32 -7.59
C PRO A 240 20.54 5.43 -7.09
N GLU A 241 19.78 4.33 -7.18
CA GLU A 241 18.40 4.28 -6.72
C GLU A 241 18.28 4.40 -5.19
N LEU A 242 19.21 3.78 -4.44
CA LEU A 242 19.28 3.93 -2.98
C LEU A 242 19.69 5.34 -2.56
N HIS A 243 20.58 6.00 -3.32
CA HIS A 243 20.91 7.41 -3.08
C HIS A 243 19.71 8.33 -3.34
N ALA A 244 18.94 8.09 -4.39
CA ALA A 244 17.72 8.82 -4.68
C ALA A 244 16.68 8.61 -3.56
N LEU A 245 16.44 7.37 -3.14
CA LEU A 245 15.57 7.02 -2.02
C LEU A 245 16.03 7.73 -0.72
N ALA A 246 17.31 7.69 -0.41
CA ALA A 246 17.86 8.37 0.76
C ALA A 246 17.61 9.89 0.73
N ALA A 247 17.82 10.53 -0.42
CA ALA A 247 17.60 11.96 -0.58
C ALA A 247 16.12 12.34 -0.45
N GLU A 248 15.22 11.49 -0.92
CA GLU A 248 13.77 11.65 -0.82
C GLU A 248 13.31 11.51 0.65
N LEU A 249 13.73 10.44 1.33
CA LEU A 249 13.43 10.21 2.73
C LEU A 249 13.94 11.33 3.64
N GLN A 250 15.12 11.89 3.37
CA GLN A 250 15.65 13.03 4.16
C GLN A 250 14.76 14.27 4.10
N ARG A 251 14.07 14.48 2.95
CA ARG A 251 13.13 15.61 2.80
C ARG A 251 11.79 15.36 3.50
N GLU A 252 11.29 14.12 3.44
CA GLU A 252 9.96 13.78 3.91
C GLU A 252 9.87 13.50 5.43
N LEU A 253 10.96 13.01 6.02
CA LEU A 253 10.96 12.56 7.42
C LEU A 253 11.41 13.63 8.43
N ALA A 254 11.72 14.85 7.98
CA ALA A 254 12.12 15.91 8.89
C ALA A 254 11.09 16.11 10.04
N PRO A 255 11.54 16.30 11.31
CA PRO A 255 12.90 16.53 11.75
C PRO A 255 13.76 15.27 11.96
N LEU A 256 13.19 14.06 11.86
CA LEU A 256 13.93 12.80 11.94
C LEU A 256 14.76 12.57 10.65
N ARG A 257 15.77 11.72 10.75
CA ARG A 257 16.61 11.32 9.61
C ARG A 257 16.59 9.81 9.44
N ALA A 258 16.60 9.34 8.21
CA ALA A 258 16.76 7.93 7.89
C ALA A 258 18.22 7.66 7.48
N TYR A 259 18.86 6.69 8.12
CA TYR A 259 20.16 6.16 7.73
C TYR A 259 19.98 4.80 7.08
N LEU A 260 20.68 4.60 5.97
CA LEU A 260 20.63 3.38 5.19
C LEU A 260 21.96 2.65 5.27
N GLY A 261 21.90 1.34 5.52
CA GLY A 261 23.02 0.44 5.43
C GLY A 261 22.77 -0.64 4.38
N LEU A 262 23.77 -0.93 3.57
CA LEU A 262 23.70 -1.95 2.54
C LEU A 262 24.63 -3.10 2.88
N SER A 263 24.12 -4.36 2.82
CA SER A 263 24.94 -5.55 3.02
C SER A 263 25.80 -5.87 1.80
N ALA A 264 26.77 -6.76 1.99
CA ALA A 264 27.32 -7.56 0.91
C ALA A 264 26.23 -8.44 0.28
N ARG A 265 26.54 -9.06 -0.85
CA ARG A 265 25.68 -10.02 -1.52
C ARG A 265 25.49 -11.27 -0.66
N ALA A 266 24.25 -11.68 -0.52
CA ALA A 266 23.84 -12.96 0.03
C ALA A 266 23.42 -13.89 -1.12
N ASP A 267 24.10 -15.01 -1.27
CA ASP A 267 23.85 -15.95 -2.37
C ASP A 267 22.67 -16.89 -2.06
N SER A 268 22.27 -16.96 -0.79
CA SER A 268 21.13 -17.77 -0.35
C SER A 268 20.41 -17.12 0.84
N CYS A 269 19.16 -17.49 1.06
CA CYS A 269 18.39 -17.04 2.22
C CYS A 269 18.96 -17.50 3.57
N ALA A 270 19.83 -18.50 3.61
CA ALA A 270 20.54 -18.91 4.82
C ALA A 270 21.55 -17.84 5.31
N GLU A 271 21.98 -16.94 4.43
CA GLU A 271 22.93 -15.88 4.74
C GLU A 271 22.27 -14.56 5.18
N TYR A 272 20.95 -14.48 5.14
CA TYR A 272 20.23 -13.26 5.49
C TYR A 272 20.50 -12.72 6.91
N PRO A 273 20.66 -13.56 7.96
CA PRO A 273 21.04 -13.06 9.28
C PRO A 273 22.39 -12.33 9.28
N ARG A 274 23.37 -12.90 8.59
CA ARG A 274 24.69 -12.28 8.43
C ARG A 274 24.59 -10.96 7.63
N ALA A 275 23.92 -11.00 6.50
CA ALA A 275 23.73 -9.83 5.66
C ALA A 275 23.00 -8.68 6.39
N LEU A 276 22.02 -9.01 7.25
CA LEU A 276 21.35 -8.00 8.09
C LEU A 276 22.33 -7.38 9.10
N LEU A 277 23.18 -8.18 9.73
CA LEU A 277 24.22 -7.67 10.65
C LEU A 277 25.20 -6.74 9.93
N GLU A 278 25.62 -7.08 8.72
CA GLU A 278 26.50 -6.24 7.89
C GLU A 278 25.82 -4.90 7.54
N ALA A 279 24.56 -4.92 7.09
CA ALA A 279 23.80 -3.72 6.79
C ALA A 279 23.61 -2.84 8.04
N ARG A 280 23.35 -3.44 9.20
CA ARG A 280 23.25 -2.74 10.48
C ARG A 280 24.58 -2.09 10.86
N PHE A 281 25.68 -2.81 10.73
CA PHE A 281 27.01 -2.28 11.02
C PHE A 281 27.34 -1.03 10.18
N THR A 282 26.97 -1.04 8.91
CA THR A 282 27.14 0.12 8.01
C THR A 282 26.36 1.36 8.51
N ILE A 283 25.18 1.16 9.11
CA ILE A 283 24.41 2.25 9.72
C ILE A 283 25.14 2.81 10.95
N GLU A 284 25.65 1.93 11.83
CA GLU A 284 26.37 2.34 13.05
C GLU A 284 27.62 3.17 12.71
N GLU A 285 28.37 2.77 11.68
CA GLU A 285 29.51 3.56 11.18
C GLU A 285 29.08 4.93 10.66
N ALA A 286 27.97 5.01 9.91
CA ALA A 286 27.44 6.27 9.39
C ALA A 286 26.90 7.20 10.50
N LEU A 287 26.45 6.65 11.63
CA LEU A 287 25.98 7.42 12.78
C LEU A 287 27.15 7.95 13.65
N ALA A 288 28.30 7.29 13.59
CA ALA A 288 29.49 7.66 14.36
C ALA A 288 30.34 8.75 13.69
N CYS A 289 30.10 9.03 12.38
CA CYS A 289 30.77 10.08 11.61
C CYS A 289 29.99 11.40 11.66
#